data_dd027948a42506a6b9dc190ebf8fb999
#
_entry.id   dd027948a42506a6b9dc190ebf8fb999
#
_cell.length_a   1.000
_cell.length_b   1.000
_cell.length_c   1.000
_cell.angle_alpha   90.00
_cell.angle_beta   90.00
_cell.angle_gamma   90.00
#
_symmetry.space_group_name_H-M   'P 1'
#
loop_
_entity.id
_entity.type
_entity.pdbx_description
1 polymer ?
#
loop_
_entity_poly.entity_id
_entity_poly.type
_entity_poly.pdbx_seq_one_letter_code
_entity_poly.pdbx_strand_id
1 'polypeptide(L)'
;MEYEIIHLPKEKWKGTIIPIKYTTDKYYNVIVNKIDKGFTIEIEKKEFTETVTHTPQEYDFPDKLYEDYLENAYAWGVLVNDELVAAIETDQELWSNRLRITELWVAEKYQKQGIGHALIEMAKEQARRERRRAIILETQSCNVNAIDFYQHEGFSLIGMDTCCYKNNDLQRKEVRLEFGWFPEEKKRLNHEEIEVRMETKDDWNNVELMTQHAFWNKHHLGCDEHYLVHKLRQDKDYIPELSRIAVKDGDVIGCIMYSKARVVDGADTHEIITFGPLCVEPKWQGCGVGELLLRETMKLATNKGYKGIVIFGEPDYYPRIGFKTCDNFKITTADGKNFDAFMGFELAEGSMKEIKGKFYESEVFENLPKEEVEEYNIKFPQLQKLRFPGQWD
;
A
#
# COMPACT_ATOMS: atom_id res chain seq x y z
N MET A 1 -19.97 -13.32 -11.77
CA MET A 1 -19.93 -14.20 -10.57
C MET A 1 -19.46 -13.34 -9.42
N GLU A 2 -20.09 -13.46 -8.26
CA GLU A 2 -19.57 -12.85 -7.04
C GLU A 2 -18.45 -13.75 -6.51
N TYR A 3 -17.27 -13.19 -6.25
CA TYR A 3 -16.10 -13.91 -5.71
C TYR A 3 -15.39 -13.02 -4.70
N GLU A 4 -14.73 -13.66 -3.75
CA GLU A 4 -13.92 -13.00 -2.74
C GLU A 4 -12.45 -13.36 -2.93
N ILE A 5 -11.59 -12.34 -2.89
CA ILE A 5 -10.14 -12.56 -2.86
C ILE A 5 -9.75 -12.72 -1.40
N ILE A 6 -9.06 -13.79 -1.08
CA ILE A 6 -8.59 -14.09 0.27
C ILE A 6 -7.06 -14.17 0.31
N HIS A 7 -6.48 -13.90 1.46
CA HIS A 7 -5.08 -14.21 1.72
C HIS A 7 -4.90 -15.74 1.78
N LEU A 8 -3.83 -16.22 1.14
CA LEU A 8 -3.41 -17.62 1.16
C LEU A 8 -2.20 -17.76 2.09
N PRO A 9 -2.36 -17.98 3.40
CA PRO A 9 -1.24 -18.02 4.33
C PRO A 9 -0.26 -19.16 4.03
N LYS A 10 1.05 -18.86 4.15
CA LYS A 10 2.15 -19.77 3.80
C LYS A 10 2.07 -21.10 4.52
N GLU A 11 1.63 -21.10 5.78
CA GLU A 11 1.50 -22.31 6.64
C GLU A 11 0.52 -23.33 6.05
N LYS A 12 -0.48 -22.87 5.33
CA LYS A 12 -1.52 -23.72 4.72
C LYS A 12 -1.24 -24.03 3.26
N TRP A 13 -0.67 -23.07 2.52
CA TRP A 13 -0.65 -23.11 1.06
C TRP A 13 0.73 -23.36 0.44
N LYS A 14 1.79 -23.43 1.25
CA LYS A 14 3.13 -23.74 0.75
C LYS A 14 3.16 -25.09 0.00
N GLY A 15 3.75 -25.06 -1.19
CA GLY A 15 3.87 -26.24 -2.05
C GLY A 15 2.61 -26.59 -2.84
N THR A 16 1.55 -25.74 -2.78
CA THR A 16 0.36 -25.91 -3.62
C THR A 16 0.75 -25.75 -5.08
N ILE A 17 0.52 -26.78 -5.89
CA ILE A 17 0.81 -26.75 -7.32
C ILE A 17 -0.16 -25.83 -8.03
N ILE A 18 0.37 -24.93 -8.84
CA ILE A 18 -0.37 -24.07 -9.74
C ILE A 18 -0.41 -24.72 -11.12
N PRO A 19 -1.58 -25.20 -11.59
CA PRO A 19 -1.66 -25.99 -12.82
C PRO A 19 -1.67 -25.09 -14.06
N ILE A 20 -0.56 -24.38 -14.31
CA ILE A 20 -0.40 -23.48 -15.45
C ILE A 20 -0.47 -24.29 -16.73
N LYS A 21 -1.50 -24.03 -17.52
CA LYS A 21 -1.71 -24.61 -18.84
C LYS A 21 -2.24 -23.54 -19.76
N TYR A 22 -1.68 -23.46 -20.96
CA TYR A 22 -2.18 -22.53 -21.96
C TYR A 22 -2.02 -23.11 -23.37
N THR A 23 -2.87 -22.65 -24.27
CA THR A 23 -2.89 -23.02 -25.69
C THR A 23 -2.73 -21.76 -26.52
N THR A 24 -1.87 -21.81 -27.51
CA THR A 24 -1.56 -20.67 -28.38
C THR A 24 -1.41 -21.08 -29.83
N ASP A 25 -1.82 -20.22 -30.74
CA ASP A 25 -1.57 -20.29 -32.18
C ASP A 25 -0.55 -19.23 -32.63
N LYS A 26 -0.04 -18.43 -31.67
CA LYS A 26 0.87 -17.28 -31.92
C LYS A 26 2.04 -17.26 -30.96
N TYR A 27 3.07 -16.56 -31.38
CA TYR A 27 4.26 -16.31 -30.55
C TYR A 27 4.91 -14.99 -30.91
N TYR A 28 5.69 -14.42 -30.00
CA TYR A 28 6.58 -13.31 -30.29
C TYR A 28 7.93 -13.89 -30.72
N ASN A 29 8.27 -13.73 -32.01
CA ASN A 29 9.54 -14.13 -32.58
C ASN A 29 10.62 -13.14 -32.18
N VAL A 30 11.61 -13.60 -31.44
CA VAL A 30 12.75 -12.77 -31.00
C VAL A 30 13.92 -13.03 -31.93
N ILE A 31 14.50 -11.97 -32.51
CA ILE A 31 15.69 -12.00 -33.35
C ILE A 31 16.74 -11.08 -32.73
N VAL A 32 17.92 -11.63 -32.45
CA VAL A 32 19.07 -10.88 -31.94
C VAL A 32 20.16 -10.89 -32.99
N ASN A 33 20.50 -9.73 -33.54
CA ASN A 33 21.56 -9.62 -34.56
C ASN A 33 22.71 -8.78 -34.01
N LYS A 34 23.94 -9.25 -34.24
CA LYS A 34 25.16 -8.47 -34.07
C LYS A 34 25.36 -7.58 -35.30
N ILE A 35 25.57 -6.31 -35.11
CA ILE A 35 25.95 -5.33 -36.17
C ILE A 35 27.30 -4.73 -35.85
N ASP A 36 27.88 -3.95 -36.78
CA ASP A 36 29.25 -3.41 -36.64
C ASP A 36 29.48 -2.62 -35.33
N LYS A 37 28.50 -1.91 -34.85
CA LYS A 37 28.60 -1.06 -33.67
C LYS A 37 27.60 -1.40 -32.54
N GLY A 38 27.17 -2.68 -32.48
CA GLY A 38 26.23 -3.08 -31.41
C GLY A 38 25.36 -4.27 -31.76
N PHE A 39 24.14 -4.23 -31.29
CA PHE A 39 23.14 -5.28 -31.49
C PHE A 39 21.81 -4.65 -31.89
N THR A 40 21.02 -5.37 -32.68
CA THR A 40 19.60 -5.12 -32.87
C THR A 40 18.80 -6.24 -32.27
N ILE A 41 17.65 -5.90 -31.65
CA ILE A 41 16.68 -6.84 -31.13
C ILE A 41 15.35 -6.51 -31.80
N GLU A 42 14.79 -7.50 -32.44
CA GLU A 42 13.48 -7.42 -33.09
C GLU A 42 12.54 -8.42 -32.43
N ILE A 43 11.37 -7.97 -32.03
CA ILE A 43 10.35 -8.80 -31.40
C ILE A 43 9.06 -8.58 -32.17
N GLU A 44 8.60 -9.60 -32.86
CA GLU A 44 7.45 -9.51 -33.77
C GLU A 44 6.48 -10.66 -33.52
N LYS A 45 5.17 -10.34 -33.43
CA LYS A 45 4.13 -11.36 -33.29
C LYS A 45 3.97 -12.15 -34.59
N LYS A 46 4.06 -13.49 -34.53
CA LYS A 46 3.90 -14.43 -35.63
C LYS A 46 2.95 -15.55 -35.25
N GLU A 47 2.49 -16.27 -36.25
CA GLU A 47 1.62 -17.43 -36.09
C GLU A 47 2.40 -18.74 -36.16
N PHE A 48 2.02 -19.71 -35.35
CA PHE A 48 2.46 -21.08 -35.51
C PHE A 48 1.72 -21.73 -36.67
N THR A 49 2.34 -22.74 -37.29
CA THR A 49 1.68 -23.55 -38.33
C THR A 49 0.57 -24.44 -37.78
N GLU A 50 0.65 -24.78 -36.48
CA GLU A 50 -0.30 -25.56 -35.73
C GLU A 50 -0.41 -25.01 -34.33
N THR A 51 -1.58 -25.16 -33.71
CA THR A 51 -1.82 -24.74 -32.32
C THR A 51 -0.94 -25.57 -31.38
N VAL A 52 -0.25 -24.90 -30.47
CA VAL A 52 0.62 -25.50 -29.47
C VAL A 52 -0.03 -25.40 -28.08
N THR A 53 0.01 -26.47 -27.31
CA THR A 53 -0.45 -26.48 -25.92
C THR A 53 0.73 -26.76 -25.01
N HIS A 54 0.96 -25.85 -24.07
CA HIS A 54 1.93 -25.99 -22.99
C HIS A 54 1.26 -26.46 -21.72
N THR A 55 1.90 -27.44 -21.05
CA THR A 55 1.37 -28.06 -19.83
C THR A 55 2.47 -28.18 -18.77
N PRO A 56 2.13 -28.26 -17.47
CA PRO A 56 3.12 -28.41 -16.40
C PRO A 56 4.03 -29.64 -16.56
N GLN A 57 3.55 -30.68 -17.28
CA GLN A 57 4.29 -31.92 -17.50
C GLN A 57 5.47 -31.76 -18.46
N GLU A 58 5.55 -30.68 -19.23
CA GLU A 58 6.69 -30.39 -20.12
C GLU A 58 7.93 -29.89 -19.37
N TYR A 59 7.72 -29.46 -18.11
CA TYR A 59 8.75 -28.91 -17.25
C TYR A 59 8.97 -29.85 -16.05
N ASP A 60 10.24 -30.05 -15.69
CA ASP A 60 10.61 -30.94 -14.57
C ASP A 60 10.16 -30.40 -13.19
N PHE A 61 9.86 -29.10 -13.12
CA PHE A 61 9.46 -28.40 -11.92
C PHE A 61 8.07 -27.75 -12.13
N PRO A 62 7.01 -28.28 -11.53
CA PRO A 62 5.72 -27.62 -11.56
C PRO A 62 5.77 -26.33 -10.71
N ASP A 63 5.13 -25.29 -11.20
CA ASP A 63 4.97 -24.04 -10.46
C ASP A 63 4.20 -24.27 -9.16
N LYS A 64 4.66 -23.69 -8.06
CA LYS A 64 4.08 -23.86 -6.73
C LYS A 64 4.11 -22.57 -5.95
N LEU A 65 3.10 -22.37 -5.12
CA LEU A 65 3.10 -21.29 -4.14
C LEU A 65 4.18 -21.52 -3.07
N TYR A 66 4.84 -20.43 -2.69
CA TYR A 66 5.81 -20.37 -1.59
C TYR A 66 7.00 -21.32 -1.77
N GLU A 67 7.60 -21.32 -2.96
CA GLU A 67 8.83 -22.05 -3.21
C GLU A 67 9.92 -21.67 -2.19
N ASP A 68 10.80 -22.63 -1.87
CA ASP A 68 11.77 -22.47 -0.77
C ASP A 68 12.78 -21.35 -0.98
N TYR A 69 13.04 -20.94 -2.22
CA TYR A 69 13.94 -19.84 -2.54
C TYR A 69 13.29 -18.45 -2.46
N LEU A 70 11.98 -18.37 -2.24
CA LEU A 70 11.24 -17.11 -2.06
C LEU A 70 11.19 -16.75 -0.57
N GLU A 71 11.91 -15.69 -0.20
CA GLU A 71 12.07 -15.31 1.21
C GLU A 71 10.86 -14.52 1.74
N ASN A 72 10.30 -13.64 0.90
CA ASN A 72 9.27 -12.67 1.29
C ASN A 72 7.97 -12.85 0.49
N ALA A 73 7.69 -14.09 0.05
CA ALA A 73 6.52 -14.38 -0.74
C ALA A 73 5.22 -14.15 0.02
N TYR A 74 4.22 -13.61 -0.69
CA TYR A 74 2.88 -13.37 -0.18
C TYR A 74 1.85 -13.67 -1.28
N ALA A 75 0.78 -14.38 -0.94
CA ALA A 75 -0.16 -14.84 -1.95
C ALA A 75 -1.61 -14.53 -1.59
N TRP A 76 -2.40 -14.26 -2.64
CA TRP A 76 -3.86 -14.18 -2.58
C TRP A 76 -4.48 -15.14 -3.60
N GLY A 77 -5.72 -15.51 -3.36
CA GLY A 77 -6.45 -16.37 -4.28
C GLY A 77 -7.95 -16.25 -4.16
N VAL A 78 -8.63 -16.97 -5.05
CA VAL A 78 -10.09 -17.10 -5.07
C VAL A 78 -10.43 -18.58 -4.88
N LEU A 79 -11.31 -18.86 -3.93
CA LEU A 79 -11.87 -20.20 -3.71
C LEU A 79 -13.31 -20.28 -4.24
N VAL A 80 -13.63 -21.41 -4.84
CA VAL A 80 -15.00 -21.77 -5.20
C VAL A 80 -15.25 -23.20 -4.71
N ASN A 81 -16.22 -23.39 -3.84
CA ASN A 81 -16.49 -24.67 -3.17
C ASN A 81 -15.21 -25.26 -2.50
N ASP A 82 -14.45 -24.43 -1.79
CA ASP A 82 -13.18 -24.76 -1.14
C ASP A 82 -12.02 -25.19 -2.07
N GLU A 83 -12.21 -25.09 -3.39
CA GLU A 83 -11.15 -25.32 -4.37
C GLU A 83 -10.51 -23.99 -4.82
N LEU A 84 -9.17 -23.96 -4.90
CA LEU A 84 -8.43 -22.82 -5.42
C LEU A 84 -8.66 -22.73 -6.94
N VAL A 85 -9.25 -21.62 -7.39
CA VAL A 85 -9.55 -21.39 -8.81
C VAL A 85 -8.77 -20.24 -9.43
N ALA A 86 -8.12 -19.45 -8.61
CA ALA A 86 -7.20 -18.40 -9.05
C ALA A 86 -6.21 -18.06 -7.93
N ALA A 87 -5.00 -17.70 -8.29
CA ALA A 87 -3.97 -17.26 -7.35
C ALA A 87 -3.05 -16.22 -7.98
N ILE A 88 -2.56 -15.32 -7.15
CA ILE A 88 -1.40 -14.48 -7.42
C ILE A 88 -0.43 -14.62 -6.24
N GLU A 89 0.86 -14.75 -6.56
CA GLU A 89 1.92 -14.68 -5.57
C GLU A 89 2.90 -13.59 -5.95
N THR A 90 3.37 -12.88 -4.94
CA THR A 90 4.37 -11.82 -5.07
C THR A 90 5.55 -12.11 -4.17
N ASP A 91 6.76 -11.69 -4.56
CA ASP A 91 7.95 -11.70 -3.72
C ASP A 91 8.67 -10.36 -3.78
N GLN A 92 9.23 -9.94 -2.63
CA GLN A 92 9.89 -8.65 -2.48
C GLN A 92 11.35 -8.75 -2.90
N GLU A 93 11.75 -8.13 -4.00
CA GLU A 93 13.16 -7.94 -4.35
C GLU A 93 13.73 -6.72 -3.61
N LEU A 94 14.15 -6.89 -2.37
CA LEU A 94 14.60 -5.79 -1.50
C LEU A 94 15.80 -5.02 -2.06
N TRP A 95 16.78 -5.71 -2.64
CA TRP A 95 18.00 -5.11 -3.20
C TRP A 95 17.74 -4.13 -4.34
N SER A 96 16.65 -4.31 -5.08
CA SER A 96 16.27 -3.48 -6.23
C SER A 96 15.00 -2.65 -5.98
N ASN A 97 14.39 -2.78 -4.79
CA ASN A 97 13.12 -2.17 -4.42
C ASN A 97 12.00 -2.43 -5.45
N ARG A 98 11.89 -3.69 -5.92
CA ARG A 98 10.83 -4.14 -6.82
C ARG A 98 9.94 -5.15 -6.12
N LEU A 99 8.74 -5.33 -6.63
CA LEU A 99 7.85 -6.43 -6.30
C LEU A 99 7.80 -7.35 -7.52
N ARG A 100 8.12 -8.63 -7.35
CA ARG A 100 7.99 -9.63 -8.41
C ARG A 100 6.66 -10.36 -8.26
N ILE A 101 5.87 -10.44 -9.31
CA ILE A 101 4.80 -11.44 -9.41
C ILE A 101 5.48 -12.74 -9.83
N THR A 102 5.50 -13.71 -8.93
CA THR A 102 6.11 -15.03 -9.15
C THR A 102 5.11 -15.98 -9.80
N GLU A 103 3.84 -15.90 -9.39
CA GLU A 103 2.76 -16.69 -9.92
C GLU A 103 1.53 -15.83 -10.20
N LEU A 104 0.87 -16.08 -11.33
CA LEU A 104 -0.47 -15.58 -11.64
C LEU A 104 -1.22 -16.61 -12.46
N TRP A 105 -2.28 -17.14 -11.87
CA TRP A 105 -3.08 -18.17 -12.49
C TRP A 105 -4.56 -17.97 -12.25
N VAL A 106 -5.36 -18.23 -13.27
CA VAL A 106 -6.82 -18.32 -13.20
C VAL A 106 -7.26 -19.55 -13.99
N ALA A 107 -7.97 -20.46 -13.33
CA ALA A 107 -8.49 -21.67 -13.97
C ALA A 107 -9.36 -21.31 -15.19
N GLU A 108 -9.23 -22.05 -16.27
CA GLU A 108 -9.80 -21.76 -17.60
C GLU A 108 -11.30 -21.41 -17.52
N LYS A 109 -12.07 -22.18 -16.75
CA LYS A 109 -13.50 -21.96 -16.51
C LYS A 109 -13.84 -20.59 -15.93
N TYR A 110 -12.90 -19.94 -15.22
CA TYR A 110 -13.10 -18.69 -14.50
C TYR A 110 -12.38 -17.50 -15.16
N GLN A 111 -11.70 -17.72 -16.29
CA GLN A 111 -11.06 -16.66 -17.06
C GLN A 111 -12.08 -15.70 -17.67
N LYS A 112 -11.63 -14.50 -18.05
CA LYS A 112 -12.45 -13.44 -18.69
C LYS A 112 -13.64 -12.96 -17.84
N GLN A 113 -13.58 -13.16 -16.51
CA GLN A 113 -14.59 -12.71 -15.54
C GLN A 113 -14.06 -11.61 -14.60
N GLY A 114 -12.92 -10.99 -14.92
CA GLY A 114 -12.32 -9.92 -14.15
C GLY A 114 -11.38 -10.38 -13.00
N ILE A 115 -11.32 -11.69 -12.70
CA ILE A 115 -10.52 -12.21 -11.57
C ILE A 115 -9.02 -11.88 -11.74
N GLY A 116 -8.44 -12.10 -12.93
CA GLY A 116 -7.04 -11.78 -13.19
C GLY A 116 -6.73 -10.30 -13.00
N HIS A 117 -7.60 -9.41 -13.47
CA HIS A 117 -7.51 -7.97 -13.23
C HIS A 117 -7.51 -7.64 -11.74
N ALA A 118 -8.46 -8.18 -10.99
CA ALA A 118 -8.55 -7.94 -9.55
C ALA A 118 -7.30 -8.42 -8.80
N LEU A 119 -6.72 -9.57 -9.19
CA LEU A 119 -5.48 -10.08 -8.61
C LEU A 119 -4.27 -9.17 -8.95
N ILE A 120 -4.17 -8.65 -10.17
CA ILE A 120 -3.14 -7.66 -10.55
C ILE A 120 -3.30 -6.37 -9.73
N GLU A 121 -4.52 -5.89 -9.49
CA GLU A 121 -4.74 -4.71 -8.65
C GLU A 121 -4.32 -4.96 -7.19
N MET A 122 -4.43 -6.20 -6.66
CA MET A 122 -3.84 -6.56 -5.36
C MET A 122 -2.32 -6.35 -5.33
N ALA A 123 -1.61 -6.84 -6.35
CA ALA A 123 -0.17 -6.64 -6.45
C ALA A 123 0.21 -5.16 -6.61
N LYS A 124 -0.55 -4.40 -7.40
CA LYS A 124 -0.35 -2.94 -7.54
C LYS A 124 -0.59 -2.20 -6.23
N GLU A 125 -1.61 -2.59 -5.48
CA GLU A 125 -1.89 -2.00 -4.17
C GLU A 125 -0.79 -2.34 -3.16
N GLN A 126 -0.30 -3.58 -3.13
CA GLN A 126 0.85 -3.95 -2.33
C GLN A 126 2.08 -3.10 -2.69
N ALA A 127 2.39 -2.97 -3.97
CA ALA A 127 3.53 -2.18 -4.43
C ALA A 127 3.44 -0.71 -4.01
N ARG A 128 2.22 -0.11 -4.06
CA ARG A 128 1.99 1.27 -3.58
C ARG A 128 2.21 1.40 -2.07
N ARG A 129 1.67 0.46 -1.27
CA ARG A 129 1.80 0.43 0.20
C ARG A 129 3.24 0.30 0.62
N GLU A 130 3.98 -0.61 -0.01
CA GLU A 130 5.38 -0.88 0.26
C GLU A 130 6.33 0.11 -0.44
N ARG A 131 5.80 1.10 -1.19
CA ARG A 131 6.58 2.09 -1.96
C ARG A 131 7.60 1.43 -2.90
N ARG A 132 7.18 0.34 -3.57
CA ARG A 132 8.01 -0.31 -4.58
C ARG A 132 8.10 0.55 -5.83
N ARG A 133 9.31 0.65 -6.41
CA ARG A 133 9.52 1.46 -7.62
C ARG A 133 8.96 0.81 -8.90
N ALA A 134 8.73 -0.49 -8.87
CA ALA A 134 8.16 -1.25 -9.99
C ALA A 134 7.58 -2.58 -9.52
N ILE A 135 6.61 -3.08 -10.27
CA ILE A 135 6.24 -4.51 -10.28
C ILE A 135 6.87 -5.13 -11.51
N ILE A 136 7.43 -6.31 -11.38
CA ILE A 136 7.98 -7.08 -12.49
C ILE A 136 7.37 -8.47 -12.54
N LEU A 137 7.30 -9.03 -13.72
CA LEU A 137 6.90 -10.40 -13.98
C LEU A 137 7.58 -10.92 -15.24
N GLU A 138 7.47 -12.21 -15.46
CA GLU A 138 8.01 -12.85 -16.65
C GLU A 138 7.00 -13.81 -17.28
N THR A 139 7.16 -14.07 -18.57
CA THR A 139 6.41 -15.10 -19.28
C THR A 139 7.15 -15.54 -20.54
N GLN A 140 6.79 -16.70 -21.07
CA GLN A 140 7.33 -17.21 -22.33
C GLN A 140 6.83 -16.41 -23.53
N SER A 141 7.68 -16.18 -24.53
CA SER A 141 7.33 -15.44 -25.76
C SER A 141 6.19 -16.07 -26.56
N CYS A 142 5.90 -17.35 -26.36
CA CYS A 142 4.75 -18.04 -26.95
C CYS A 142 3.47 -17.92 -26.13
N ASN A 143 3.50 -17.43 -24.88
CA ASN A 143 2.28 -17.20 -24.10
C ASN A 143 1.66 -15.85 -24.43
N VAL A 144 1.19 -15.73 -25.67
CA VAL A 144 0.66 -14.47 -26.22
C VAL A 144 -0.55 -13.97 -25.42
N ASN A 145 -1.40 -14.87 -24.94
CA ASN A 145 -2.57 -14.49 -24.13
C ASN A 145 -2.17 -13.79 -22.81
N ALA A 146 -1.12 -14.30 -22.14
CA ALA A 146 -0.61 -13.66 -20.95
C ALA A 146 0.05 -12.31 -21.27
N ILE A 147 0.85 -12.24 -22.35
CA ILE A 147 1.48 -10.99 -22.79
C ILE A 147 0.44 -9.91 -23.10
N ASP A 148 -0.57 -10.25 -23.89
CA ASP A 148 -1.65 -9.31 -24.26
C ASP A 148 -2.44 -8.86 -23.00
N PHE A 149 -2.65 -9.77 -22.03
CA PHE A 149 -3.25 -9.44 -20.73
C PHE A 149 -2.38 -8.48 -19.92
N TYR A 150 -1.07 -8.75 -19.76
CA TYR A 150 -0.19 -7.87 -19.01
C TYR A 150 -0.06 -6.48 -19.64
N GLN A 151 -0.02 -6.40 -20.97
CA GLN A 151 -0.03 -5.12 -21.66
C GLN A 151 -1.33 -4.33 -21.41
N HIS A 152 -2.47 -5.03 -21.40
CA HIS A 152 -3.77 -4.43 -21.04
C HIS A 152 -3.79 -3.92 -19.61
N GLU A 153 -3.12 -4.62 -18.69
CA GLU A 153 -2.95 -4.20 -17.29
C GLU A 153 -1.89 -3.10 -17.10
N GLY A 154 -1.32 -2.56 -18.17
CA GLY A 154 -0.38 -1.44 -18.16
C GLY A 154 1.09 -1.84 -17.95
N PHE A 155 1.42 -3.12 -18.08
CA PHE A 155 2.82 -3.56 -18.07
C PHE A 155 3.46 -3.32 -19.43
N SER A 156 4.75 -2.99 -19.43
CA SER A 156 5.58 -2.79 -20.63
C SER A 156 6.75 -3.76 -20.63
N LEU A 157 7.20 -4.16 -21.82
CA LEU A 157 8.40 -4.99 -21.96
C LEU A 157 9.63 -4.25 -21.42
N ILE A 158 10.40 -4.90 -20.53
CA ILE A 158 11.59 -4.33 -19.88
C ILE A 158 12.86 -5.14 -20.12
N GLY A 159 12.73 -6.40 -20.51
CA GLY A 159 13.88 -7.28 -20.72
C GLY A 159 13.53 -8.61 -21.36
N MET A 160 14.55 -9.39 -21.61
CA MET A 160 14.43 -10.76 -22.10
C MET A 160 15.66 -11.59 -21.74
N ASP A 161 15.46 -12.92 -21.66
CA ASP A 161 16.53 -13.92 -21.58
C ASP A 161 16.30 -14.98 -22.66
N THR A 162 17.30 -15.23 -23.50
CA THR A 162 17.21 -16.11 -24.66
C THR A 162 17.65 -17.54 -24.37
N CYS A 163 18.00 -17.85 -23.11
CA CYS A 163 18.45 -19.18 -22.69
C CYS A 163 18.01 -19.51 -21.24
N CYS A 164 16.91 -18.91 -20.77
CA CYS A 164 16.42 -19.10 -19.42
C CYS A 164 15.92 -20.53 -19.16
N TYR A 165 15.16 -21.07 -20.09
CA TYR A 165 14.56 -22.41 -19.96
C TYR A 165 15.44 -23.47 -20.55
N LYS A 166 16.00 -23.23 -21.76
CA LYS A 166 16.92 -24.12 -22.45
C LYS A 166 17.85 -23.30 -23.36
N ASN A 167 19.00 -23.88 -23.73
CA ASN A 167 19.99 -23.24 -24.62
C ASN A 167 19.45 -22.89 -26.03
N ASN A 168 18.28 -23.41 -26.41
CA ASN A 168 17.65 -23.21 -27.71
C ASN A 168 16.27 -22.54 -27.62
N ASP A 169 16.04 -21.67 -26.64
CA ASP A 169 14.77 -20.98 -26.44
C ASP A 169 14.33 -20.14 -27.65
N LEU A 170 15.29 -19.54 -28.37
CA LEU A 170 15.02 -18.84 -29.63
C LEU A 170 14.37 -19.74 -30.68
N GLN A 171 14.88 -20.97 -30.84
CA GLN A 171 14.37 -21.95 -31.79
C GLN A 171 13.03 -22.53 -31.35
N ARG A 172 12.88 -22.75 -30.05
CA ARG A 172 11.64 -23.25 -29.43
C ARG A 172 10.52 -22.21 -29.37
N LYS A 173 10.84 -20.93 -29.58
CA LYS A 173 9.90 -19.79 -29.41
C LYS A 173 9.44 -19.62 -27.98
N GLU A 174 10.28 -19.97 -27.03
CA GLU A 174 10.02 -19.93 -25.59
C GLU A 174 10.98 -18.95 -24.88
N VAL A 175 11.38 -17.87 -25.54
CA VAL A 175 12.22 -16.83 -24.93
C VAL A 175 11.49 -16.24 -23.73
N ARG A 176 12.19 -16.13 -22.58
CA ARG A 176 11.67 -15.43 -21.43
C ARG A 176 11.58 -13.94 -21.73
N LEU A 177 10.40 -13.38 -21.61
CA LEU A 177 10.15 -11.94 -21.72
C LEU A 177 9.80 -11.39 -20.35
N GLU A 178 10.44 -10.29 -19.96
CA GLU A 178 10.19 -9.60 -18.69
C GLU A 178 9.35 -8.36 -18.91
N PHE A 179 8.33 -8.17 -18.08
CA PHE A 179 7.44 -7.03 -18.11
C PHE A 179 7.50 -6.28 -16.79
N GLY A 180 7.35 -4.96 -16.88
CA GLY A 180 7.35 -4.07 -15.73
C GLY A 180 6.15 -3.13 -15.73
N TRP A 181 5.55 -2.95 -14.57
CA TRP A 181 4.61 -1.88 -14.29
C TRP A 181 5.27 -0.88 -13.33
N PHE A 182 5.08 0.39 -13.57
CA PHE A 182 5.70 1.48 -12.81
C PHE A 182 4.59 2.33 -12.18
N PRO A 183 4.61 2.53 -10.85
CA PRO A 183 3.69 3.47 -10.23
C PRO A 183 3.84 4.86 -10.85
N GLU A 184 2.73 5.51 -11.14
CA GLU A 184 2.75 6.87 -11.64
C GLU A 184 3.38 7.81 -10.60
N GLU A 185 4.31 8.66 -11.03
CA GLU A 185 4.80 9.76 -10.22
C GLU A 185 3.69 10.80 -10.06
N LYS A 186 3.17 10.91 -8.85
CA LYS A 186 2.17 11.93 -8.54
C LYS A 186 2.82 13.32 -8.46
N LYS A 187 2.31 14.26 -9.25
CA LYS A 187 2.75 15.66 -9.18
C LYS A 187 2.19 16.30 -7.91
N ARG A 188 3.03 17.12 -7.26
CA ARG A 188 2.54 17.97 -6.17
C ARG A 188 1.45 18.89 -6.68
N LEU A 189 0.38 19.03 -5.90
CA LEU A 189 -0.65 20.03 -6.18
C LEU A 189 -0.12 21.44 -5.91
N ASN A 190 -0.61 22.41 -6.65
CA ASN A 190 -0.44 23.80 -6.27
C ASN A 190 -1.26 24.08 -4.99
N HIS A 191 -0.59 24.56 -3.96
CA HIS A 191 -1.23 24.84 -2.67
C HIS A 191 -2.32 25.93 -2.77
N GLU A 192 -2.25 26.82 -3.75
CA GLU A 192 -3.27 27.84 -4.01
C GLU A 192 -4.62 27.25 -4.48
N GLU A 193 -4.61 25.99 -4.96
CA GLU A 193 -5.82 25.27 -5.37
C GLU A 193 -6.46 24.49 -4.20
N ILE A 194 -5.87 24.55 -3.02
CA ILE A 194 -6.31 23.79 -1.84
C ILE A 194 -6.74 24.76 -0.75
N GLU A 195 -7.99 24.76 -0.40
CA GLU A 195 -8.49 25.48 0.76
C GLU A 195 -8.21 24.68 2.04
N VAL A 196 -7.45 25.26 2.97
CA VAL A 196 -7.24 24.69 4.31
C VAL A 196 -8.09 25.48 5.31
N ARG A 197 -9.10 24.84 5.88
CA ARG A 197 -10.05 25.46 6.81
C ARG A 197 -10.48 24.54 7.94
N MET A 198 -11.17 25.11 8.92
CA MET A 198 -11.91 24.31 9.92
C MET A 198 -13.04 23.54 9.22
N GLU A 199 -13.33 22.35 9.73
CA GLU A 199 -14.53 21.63 9.30
C GLU A 199 -15.80 22.29 9.85
N THR A 200 -16.89 22.10 9.15
CA THR A 200 -18.24 22.39 9.59
C THR A 200 -19.03 21.09 9.79
N LYS A 201 -20.22 21.15 10.36
CA LYS A 201 -21.05 19.94 10.51
C LYS A 201 -21.42 19.29 9.17
N ASP A 202 -21.51 20.09 8.11
CA ASP A 202 -21.84 19.60 6.77
C ASP A 202 -20.68 18.79 6.16
N ASP A 203 -19.44 19.01 6.62
CA ASP A 203 -18.26 18.27 6.19
C ASP A 203 -18.11 16.91 6.89
N TRP A 204 -18.70 16.70 8.05
CA TRP A 204 -18.41 15.57 8.95
C TRP A 204 -18.49 14.21 8.25
N ASN A 205 -19.57 13.97 7.52
CA ASN A 205 -19.76 12.70 6.83
C ASN A 205 -18.69 12.48 5.74
N ASN A 206 -18.32 13.52 5.00
CA ASN A 206 -17.29 13.46 3.96
C ASN A 206 -15.90 13.26 4.57
N VAL A 207 -15.61 13.88 5.71
CA VAL A 207 -14.35 13.68 6.44
C VAL A 207 -14.23 12.24 6.93
N GLU A 208 -15.29 11.68 7.51
CA GLU A 208 -15.32 10.30 8.00
C GLU A 208 -15.18 9.29 6.83
N LEU A 209 -15.91 9.51 5.73
CA LEU A 209 -15.81 8.67 4.54
C LEU A 209 -14.40 8.71 3.92
N MET A 210 -13.82 9.89 3.77
CA MET A 210 -12.45 10.07 3.29
C MET A 210 -11.44 9.40 4.22
N THR A 211 -11.65 9.48 5.54
CA THR A 211 -10.81 8.81 6.53
C THR A 211 -10.91 7.29 6.40
N GLN A 212 -12.12 6.74 6.22
CA GLN A 212 -12.31 5.32 5.93
C GLN A 212 -11.50 4.90 4.69
N HIS A 213 -11.62 5.62 3.59
CA HIS A 213 -10.86 5.33 2.35
C HIS A 213 -9.35 5.36 2.57
N ALA A 214 -8.85 6.34 3.35
CA ALA A 214 -7.43 6.54 3.58
C ALA A 214 -6.77 5.44 4.44
N PHE A 215 -7.55 4.85 5.36
CA PHE A 215 -7.05 3.88 6.33
C PHE A 215 -7.53 2.45 6.11
N TRP A 216 -8.51 2.22 5.21
CA TRP A 216 -9.05 0.88 5.00
C TRP A 216 -7.97 -0.14 4.64
N ASN A 217 -7.93 -1.21 5.41
CA ASN A 217 -6.92 -2.26 5.32
C ASN A 217 -5.46 -1.74 5.43
N LYS A 218 -5.22 -0.59 6.04
CA LYS A 218 -3.85 -0.03 6.12
C LYS A 218 -3.05 -0.69 7.23
N HIS A 219 -3.52 -0.62 8.46
CA HIS A 219 -2.82 -1.13 9.63
C HIS A 219 -3.31 -2.50 10.08
N HIS A 220 -4.59 -2.76 9.90
CA HIS A 220 -5.29 -4.02 10.19
C HIS A 220 -6.43 -4.24 9.19
N LEU A 221 -7.18 -5.33 9.31
CA LEU A 221 -8.35 -5.61 8.49
C LEU A 221 -9.47 -4.58 8.76
N GLY A 222 -9.88 -3.84 7.74
CA GLY A 222 -10.78 -2.71 7.90
C GLY A 222 -10.06 -1.46 8.39
N CYS A 223 -10.71 -0.61 9.15
CA CYS A 223 -10.14 0.52 9.89
C CYS A 223 -11.08 0.98 11.00
N ASP A 224 -10.55 1.71 11.97
CA ASP A 224 -11.29 2.34 13.07
C ASP A 224 -11.10 3.87 13.12
N GLU A 225 -10.21 4.43 12.30
CA GLU A 225 -9.86 5.85 12.32
C GLU A 225 -11.02 6.77 11.95
N HIS A 226 -11.95 6.36 11.10
CA HIS A 226 -13.15 7.16 10.80
C HIS A 226 -14.11 7.21 11.99
N TYR A 227 -14.17 6.15 12.81
CA TYR A 227 -14.89 6.15 14.07
C TYR A 227 -14.16 7.00 15.13
N LEU A 228 -12.82 6.94 15.18
CA LEU A 228 -12.01 7.84 16.01
C LEU A 228 -12.32 9.32 15.70
N VAL A 229 -12.36 9.70 14.41
CA VAL A 229 -12.74 11.06 13.98
C VAL A 229 -14.10 11.46 14.56
N HIS A 230 -15.09 10.57 14.51
CA HIS A 230 -16.41 10.81 15.07
C HIS A 230 -16.36 11.04 16.59
N LYS A 231 -15.63 10.20 17.32
CA LYS A 231 -15.51 10.30 18.80
C LYS A 231 -14.70 11.51 19.24
N LEU A 232 -13.62 11.85 18.53
CA LEU A 232 -12.76 12.99 18.84
C LEU A 232 -13.54 14.30 18.93
N ARG A 233 -14.49 14.52 18.03
CA ARG A 233 -15.31 15.76 18.03
C ARG A 233 -16.12 15.97 19.31
N GLN A 234 -16.34 14.91 20.07
CA GLN A 234 -17.08 14.91 21.33
C GLN A 234 -16.15 14.81 22.55
N ASP A 235 -14.87 14.60 22.34
CA ASP A 235 -13.88 14.43 23.39
C ASP A 235 -13.51 15.79 24.01
N LYS A 236 -13.34 15.83 25.34
CA LYS A 236 -12.99 17.03 26.11
C LYS A 236 -11.62 17.61 25.76
N ASP A 237 -10.72 16.76 25.26
CA ASP A 237 -9.34 17.12 24.90
C ASP A 237 -9.21 17.51 23.42
N TYR A 238 -10.28 17.43 22.62
CA TYR A 238 -10.28 17.84 21.22
C TYR A 238 -9.98 19.34 21.07
N ILE A 239 -9.15 19.68 20.06
CA ILE A 239 -8.75 21.07 19.77
C ILE A 239 -9.26 21.48 18.38
N PRO A 240 -10.54 21.88 18.24
CA PRO A 240 -11.12 22.23 16.96
C PRO A 240 -10.42 23.38 16.26
N GLU A 241 -9.87 24.35 17.05
CA GLU A 241 -9.16 25.49 16.51
C GLU A 241 -7.79 25.19 15.90
N LEU A 242 -7.24 23.99 16.10
CA LEU A 242 -6.06 23.48 15.39
C LEU A 242 -6.44 22.50 14.30
N SER A 243 -7.55 21.79 14.43
CA SER A 243 -7.99 20.77 13.49
C SER A 243 -8.39 21.39 12.16
N ARG A 244 -7.98 20.78 11.04
CA ARG A 244 -8.20 21.32 9.69
C ARG A 244 -8.56 20.21 8.71
N ILE A 245 -9.30 20.64 7.70
CA ILE A 245 -9.53 19.88 6.48
C ILE A 245 -8.89 20.60 5.29
N ALA A 246 -8.47 19.82 4.30
CA ALA A 246 -8.06 20.30 2.99
C ALA A 246 -9.20 20.03 2.00
N VAL A 247 -9.61 21.05 1.26
CA VAL A 247 -10.71 20.99 0.29
C VAL A 247 -10.18 21.40 -1.07
N LYS A 248 -10.51 20.64 -2.12
CA LYS A 248 -10.21 20.94 -3.51
C LYS A 248 -11.45 20.69 -4.36
N ASP A 249 -11.82 21.70 -5.16
CA ASP A 249 -12.99 21.65 -6.05
C ASP A 249 -14.31 21.26 -5.33
N GLY A 250 -14.41 21.58 -4.02
CA GLY A 250 -15.56 21.26 -3.16
C GLY A 250 -15.45 19.90 -2.44
N ASP A 251 -14.50 19.05 -2.80
CA ASP A 251 -14.27 17.75 -2.17
C ASP A 251 -13.31 17.85 -0.98
N VAL A 252 -13.60 17.18 0.11
CA VAL A 252 -12.65 16.98 1.23
C VAL A 252 -11.59 15.97 0.77
N ILE A 253 -10.33 16.43 0.70
CA ILE A 253 -9.19 15.62 0.22
C ILE A 253 -8.18 15.28 1.30
N GLY A 254 -8.33 15.80 2.51
CA GLY A 254 -7.46 15.48 3.64
C GLY A 254 -7.98 16.09 4.94
N CYS A 255 -7.56 15.51 6.06
CA CYS A 255 -7.82 16.10 7.39
C CYS A 255 -6.67 15.84 8.36
N ILE A 256 -6.56 16.70 9.36
CA ILE A 256 -5.72 16.54 10.54
C ILE A 256 -6.52 16.97 11.76
N MET A 257 -6.55 16.14 12.81
CA MET A 257 -7.26 16.42 14.04
C MET A 257 -6.30 16.47 15.22
N TYR A 258 -6.44 17.48 16.05
CA TYR A 258 -5.59 17.70 17.23
C TYR A 258 -6.32 17.44 18.53
N SER A 259 -5.59 16.89 19.49
CA SER A 259 -6.04 16.67 20.86
C SER A 259 -4.97 17.13 21.85
N LYS A 260 -5.42 17.52 23.05
CA LYS A 260 -4.51 17.73 24.19
C LYS A 260 -3.95 16.39 24.63
N ALA A 261 -2.70 16.45 25.03
CA ALA A 261 -1.96 15.36 25.65
C ALA A 261 -1.13 15.91 26.82
N ARG A 262 -0.52 15.02 27.57
CA ARG A 262 0.31 15.42 28.72
C ARG A 262 1.58 14.57 28.81
N VAL A 263 2.63 15.21 29.34
CA VAL A 263 3.86 14.53 29.77
C VAL A 263 3.96 14.66 31.28
N VAL A 264 4.12 13.55 31.98
CA VAL A 264 4.13 13.47 33.44
C VAL A 264 5.52 13.05 33.94
N ASP A 265 6.14 13.87 34.82
CA ASP A 265 7.38 13.58 35.49
C ASP A 265 7.20 13.67 37.02
N GLY A 266 6.95 12.54 37.67
CA GLY A 266 6.61 12.49 39.09
C GLY A 266 5.31 13.23 39.40
N ALA A 267 5.41 14.37 40.12
CA ALA A 267 4.27 15.22 40.44
C ALA A 267 4.00 16.31 39.41
N ASP A 268 4.92 16.55 38.49
CA ASP A 268 4.81 17.60 37.50
C ASP A 268 4.06 17.08 36.26
N THR A 269 3.16 17.89 35.72
CA THR A 269 2.41 17.59 34.51
C THR A 269 2.54 18.76 33.54
N HIS A 270 3.00 18.45 32.33
CA HIS A 270 3.14 19.42 31.25
C HIS A 270 2.09 19.14 30.17
N GLU A 271 1.32 20.15 29.83
CA GLU A 271 0.42 20.06 28.66
C GLU A 271 1.24 20.08 27.37
N ILE A 272 0.93 19.16 26.47
CA ILE A 272 1.45 19.06 25.12
C ILE A 272 0.30 18.72 24.20
N ILE A 273 0.48 18.72 22.90
CA ILE A 273 -0.54 18.30 21.95
C ILE A 273 -0.09 17.09 21.13
N THR A 274 -1.06 16.34 20.69
CA THR A 274 -0.92 15.27 19.71
C THR A 274 -1.89 15.50 18.54
N PHE A 275 -1.72 14.78 17.46
CA PHE A 275 -2.72 14.71 16.39
C PHE A 275 -2.89 13.29 15.89
N GLY A 276 -4.11 13.00 15.50
CA GLY A 276 -4.54 11.76 14.87
C GLY A 276 -6.06 11.83 14.62
N PRO A 277 -6.51 11.39 13.44
CA PRO A 277 -5.68 11.04 12.29
C PRO A 277 -5.14 12.25 11.51
N LEU A 278 -4.03 12.04 10.80
CA LEU A 278 -3.63 12.83 9.64
C LEU A 278 -3.80 11.94 8.42
N CYS A 279 -4.73 12.24 7.55
CA CYS A 279 -4.99 11.44 6.37
C CYS A 279 -5.30 12.27 5.12
N VAL A 280 -5.14 11.62 3.98
CA VAL A 280 -5.38 12.18 2.65
C VAL A 280 -6.09 11.13 1.82
N GLU A 281 -7.12 11.53 1.09
CA GLU A 281 -7.83 10.70 0.13
C GLU A 281 -6.84 9.94 -0.78
N PRO A 282 -6.94 8.63 -0.98
CA PRO A 282 -5.96 7.81 -1.70
C PRO A 282 -5.52 8.36 -3.04
N LYS A 283 -6.44 8.93 -3.84
CA LYS A 283 -6.12 9.55 -5.13
C LYS A 283 -5.16 10.74 -5.01
N TRP A 284 -5.14 11.45 -3.87
CA TRP A 284 -4.34 12.63 -3.60
C TRP A 284 -3.13 12.39 -2.68
N GLN A 285 -2.94 11.16 -2.22
CA GLN A 285 -1.72 10.80 -1.47
C GLN A 285 -0.48 10.99 -2.34
N GLY A 286 0.63 11.44 -1.75
CA GLY A 286 1.86 11.78 -2.48
C GLY A 286 1.85 13.14 -3.19
N CYS A 287 0.72 13.86 -3.22
CA CYS A 287 0.59 15.16 -3.88
C CYS A 287 0.90 16.38 -2.99
N GLY A 288 1.37 16.18 -1.76
CA GLY A 288 1.76 17.25 -0.83
C GLY A 288 0.68 17.72 0.13
N VAL A 289 -0.55 17.19 0.05
CA VAL A 289 -1.70 17.63 0.89
C VAL A 289 -1.45 17.43 2.38
N GLY A 290 -0.94 16.26 2.80
CA GLY A 290 -0.65 15.99 4.22
C GLY A 290 0.43 16.90 4.79
N GLU A 291 1.46 17.21 4.01
CA GLU A 291 2.51 18.17 4.40
C GLU A 291 1.95 19.58 4.55
N LEU A 292 1.07 20.02 3.63
CA LEU A 292 0.40 21.32 3.70
C LEU A 292 -0.42 21.45 4.99
N LEU A 293 -1.30 20.47 5.27
CA LEU A 293 -2.12 20.44 6.50
C LEU A 293 -1.24 20.53 7.74
N LEU A 294 -0.19 19.71 7.81
CA LEU A 294 0.68 19.67 8.98
C LEU A 294 1.43 20.98 9.18
N ARG A 295 2.03 21.55 8.12
CA ARG A 295 2.77 22.82 8.24
C ARG A 295 1.87 24.00 8.62
N GLU A 296 0.67 24.11 8.06
CA GLU A 296 -0.28 25.17 8.40
C GLU A 296 -0.76 25.05 9.86
N THR A 297 -1.06 23.85 10.32
CA THR A 297 -1.52 23.61 11.71
C THR A 297 -0.39 23.76 12.73
N MET A 298 0.85 23.40 12.38
CA MET A 298 2.03 23.67 13.23
C MET A 298 2.25 25.18 13.44
N LYS A 299 2.11 26.00 12.37
CA LYS A 299 2.16 27.47 12.49
C LYS A 299 1.07 28.00 13.42
N LEU A 300 -0.16 27.48 13.29
CA LEU A 300 -1.28 27.85 14.17
C LEU A 300 -0.99 27.47 15.63
N ALA A 301 -0.47 26.26 15.87
CA ALA A 301 -0.11 25.79 17.19
C ALA A 301 1.00 26.66 17.83
N THR A 302 2.02 27.02 17.04
CA THR A 302 3.09 27.93 17.49
C THR A 302 2.51 29.30 17.86
N ASN A 303 1.66 29.88 17.04
CA ASN A 303 1.02 31.18 17.29
C ASN A 303 0.11 31.19 18.54
N LYS A 304 -0.46 30.04 18.88
CA LYS A 304 -1.28 29.86 20.10
C LYS A 304 -0.44 29.57 21.35
N GLY A 305 0.87 29.41 21.21
CA GLY A 305 1.78 29.21 22.34
C GLY A 305 1.92 27.77 22.82
N TYR A 306 1.47 26.78 22.02
CA TYR A 306 1.74 25.39 22.32
C TYR A 306 3.26 25.12 22.23
N LYS A 307 3.77 24.24 23.10
CA LYS A 307 5.21 24.00 23.25
C LYS A 307 5.75 22.98 22.29
N GLY A 308 5.00 21.91 22.03
CA GLY A 308 5.44 20.82 21.16
C GLY A 308 4.33 19.84 20.85
N ILE A 309 4.64 18.95 19.91
CA ILE A 309 3.76 17.90 19.42
C ILE A 309 4.43 16.57 19.68
N VAL A 310 3.70 15.59 20.22
CA VAL A 310 4.15 14.19 20.36
C VAL A 310 3.16 13.29 19.66
N ILE A 311 3.64 12.33 18.86
CA ILE A 311 2.83 11.46 18.03
C ILE A 311 3.37 10.03 18.01
N PHE A 312 2.47 9.12 17.63
CA PHE A 312 2.82 7.82 17.03
C PHE A 312 2.60 7.93 15.52
N GLY A 313 3.66 7.79 14.72
CA GLY A 313 3.55 8.05 13.28
C GLY A 313 4.61 7.33 12.45
N GLU A 314 4.44 7.38 11.13
CA GLU A 314 5.30 6.70 10.15
C GLU A 314 6.76 7.20 10.22
N PRO A 315 7.73 6.33 10.56
CA PRO A 315 9.14 6.71 10.71
C PRO A 315 9.75 7.29 9.42
N ASP A 316 9.24 6.92 8.27
CA ASP A 316 9.72 7.40 6.98
C ASP A 316 9.10 8.74 6.54
N TYR A 317 8.06 9.20 7.22
CA TYR A 317 7.33 10.41 6.83
C TYR A 317 7.69 11.62 7.66
N TYR A 318 7.55 11.55 8.98
CA TYR A 318 7.62 12.70 9.87
C TYR A 318 9.03 13.27 10.06
N PRO A 319 10.14 12.51 10.03
CA PRO A 319 11.49 13.07 10.10
C PRO A 319 11.82 14.07 9.00
N ARG A 320 11.22 13.92 7.81
CA ARG A 320 11.39 14.87 6.69
C ARG A 320 10.81 16.27 6.98
N ILE A 321 9.91 16.35 7.97
CA ILE A 321 9.25 17.59 8.40
C ILE A 321 9.97 18.18 9.61
N GLY A 322 10.84 17.41 10.25
CA GLY A 322 11.67 17.81 11.40
C GLY A 322 11.32 17.12 12.72
N PHE A 323 10.40 16.15 12.72
CA PHE A 323 10.15 15.32 13.90
C PHE A 323 11.38 14.48 14.23
N LYS A 324 11.60 14.27 15.51
CA LYS A 324 12.68 13.42 16.07
C LYS A 324 12.06 12.40 17.01
N THR A 325 12.71 11.27 17.19
CA THR A 325 12.28 10.28 18.20
C THR A 325 12.24 10.91 19.60
N CYS A 326 11.29 10.51 20.43
CA CYS A 326 11.00 11.15 21.72
C CYS A 326 12.11 11.03 22.77
N ASP A 327 13.05 10.09 22.60
CA ASP A 327 14.28 10.01 23.41
C ASP A 327 15.12 11.29 23.32
N ASN A 328 15.10 12.03 22.20
CA ASN A 328 15.75 13.32 22.05
C ASN A 328 15.19 14.38 23.02
N PHE A 329 13.96 14.20 23.49
CA PHE A 329 13.27 15.09 24.44
C PHE A 329 13.17 14.48 25.84
N LYS A 330 13.77 13.28 26.08
CA LYS A 330 13.61 12.53 27.34
C LYS A 330 12.16 12.19 27.68
N ILE A 331 11.34 11.98 26.66
CA ILE A 331 9.95 11.57 26.78
C ILE A 331 9.86 10.09 26.41
N THR A 332 9.12 9.32 27.19
CA THR A 332 8.84 7.90 26.95
C THR A 332 7.33 7.68 26.85
N THR A 333 6.93 6.53 26.32
CA THR A 333 5.55 6.06 26.45
C THR A 333 5.18 5.82 27.92
N ALA A 334 3.91 5.61 28.22
CA ALA A 334 3.42 5.33 29.58
C ALA A 334 4.11 4.11 30.22
N ASP A 335 4.47 3.09 29.43
CA ASP A 335 5.22 1.89 29.86
C ASP A 335 6.74 2.05 29.81
N GLY A 336 7.24 3.26 29.52
CA GLY A 336 8.66 3.61 29.60
C GLY A 336 9.49 3.26 28.37
N LYS A 337 8.87 3.02 27.19
CA LYS A 337 9.55 2.65 25.96
C LYS A 337 9.81 3.85 25.05
N ASN A 338 10.75 3.67 24.12
CA ASN A 338 10.97 4.48 22.93
C ASN A 338 11.16 3.58 21.71
N PHE A 339 10.73 4.04 20.57
CA PHE A 339 10.88 3.38 19.27
C PHE A 339 10.69 4.39 18.13
N ASP A 340 11.07 4.04 16.92
CA ASP A 340 11.17 4.96 15.79
C ASP A 340 9.85 5.68 15.45
N ALA A 341 8.69 5.03 15.65
CA ALA A 341 7.39 5.62 15.40
C ALA A 341 6.92 6.59 16.49
N PHE A 342 7.57 6.61 17.67
CA PHE A 342 7.22 7.52 18.76
C PHE A 342 8.08 8.78 18.66
N MET A 343 7.49 9.86 18.15
CA MET A 343 8.20 11.07 17.75
C MET A 343 7.63 12.34 18.36
N GLY A 344 8.52 13.32 18.51
CA GLY A 344 8.19 14.67 18.97
C GLY A 344 8.68 15.76 18.04
N PHE A 345 8.03 16.92 18.13
CA PHE A 345 8.43 18.13 17.43
C PHE A 345 8.31 19.33 18.37
N GLU A 346 9.39 20.12 18.46
CA GLU A 346 9.44 21.36 19.23
C GLU A 346 8.91 22.52 18.38
N LEU A 347 7.84 23.19 18.85
CA LEU A 347 7.17 24.24 18.06
C LEU A 347 7.92 25.58 18.08
N ALA A 348 8.72 25.82 19.13
CA ALA A 348 9.63 26.94 19.22
C ALA A 348 10.94 26.46 19.83
N GLU A 349 12.07 27.04 19.46
CA GLU A 349 13.39 26.64 19.97
C GLU A 349 13.43 26.67 21.50
N GLY A 350 13.79 25.55 22.12
CA GLY A 350 13.87 25.36 23.56
C GLY A 350 12.53 25.21 24.28
N SER A 351 11.39 25.23 23.59
CA SER A 351 10.05 25.16 24.22
C SER A 351 9.77 23.82 24.92
N MET A 352 10.44 22.75 24.51
CA MET A 352 10.32 21.42 25.12
C MET A 352 11.46 21.10 26.11
N LYS A 353 12.41 22.02 26.36
CA LYS A 353 13.59 21.75 27.18
C LYS A 353 13.27 21.23 28.57
N GLU A 354 12.23 21.74 29.21
CA GLU A 354 11.80 21.37 30.57
C GLU A 354 10.71 20.27 30.57
N ILE A 355 10.29 19.79 29.39
CA ILE A 355 9.25 18.76 29.24
C ILE A 355 9.96 17.41 29.10
N LYS A 356 9.83 16.56 30.11
CA LYS A 356 10.39 15.20 30.16
C LYS A 356 9.45 14.30 30.95
N GLY A 357 9.56 12.98 30.76
CA GLY A 357 8.76 12.01 31.52
C GLY A 357 7.93 11.11 30.63
N LYS A 358 6.77 10.69 31.12
CA LYS A 358 5.87 9.76 30.45
C LYS A 358 4.76 10.47 29.70
N PHE A 359 4.59 10.13 28.43
CA PHE A 359 3.54 10.66 27.56
C PHE A 359 2.22 9.92 27.78
N TYR A 360 1.12 10.68 27.78
CA TYR A 360 -0.25 10.18 27.82
C TYR A 360 -1.11 11.05 26.89
N GLU A 361 -1.79 10.39 25.99
CA GLU A 361 -2.80 11.02 25.13
C GLU A 361 -4.22 10.86 25.71
N SER A 362 -5.24 11.40 25.06
CA SER A 362 -6.63 11.19 25.47
C SER A 362 -7.03 9.72 25.31
N GLU A 363 -7.84 9.22 26.25
CA GLU A 363 -8.34 7.84 26.24
C GLU A 363 -9.15 7.51 24.97
N VAL A 364 -9.63 8.53 24.24
CA VAL A 364 -10.38 8.32 22.99
C VAL A 364 -9.55 7.61 21.92
N PHE A 365 -8.21 7.75 21.92
CA PHE A 365 -7.33 7.08 20.97
C PHE A 365 -7.22 5.57 21.20
N GLU A 366 -7.41 5.13 22.43
CA GLU A 366 -7.32 3.70 22.83
C GLU A 366 -8.70 3.05 23.00
N ASN A 367 -9.77 3.85 23.23
CA ASN A 367 -11.10 3.35 23.51
C ASN A 367 -11.98 3.29 22.25
N LEU A 368 -11.64 2.36 21.35
CA LEU A 368 -12.38 2.07 20.12
C LEU A 368 -12.84 0.59 20.12
N PRO A 369 -13.88 0.24 20.89
CA PRO A 369 -14.37 -1.13 20.97
C PRO A 369 -14.77 -1.67 19.60
N LYS A 370 -14.35 -2.87 19.27
CA LYS A 370 -14.53 -3.48 17.94
C LYS A 370 -16.01 -3.55 17.54
N GLU A 371 -16.88 -3.86 18.48
CA GLU A 371 -18.32 -3.95 18.24
C GLU A 371 -18.90 -2.59 17.83
N GLU A 372 -18.49 -1.51 18.50
CA GLU A 372 -18.94 -0.15 18.16
C GLU A 372 -18.41 0.29 16.79
N VAL A 373 -17.16 -0.05 16.46
CA VAL A 373 -16.56 0.24 15.17
C VAL A 373 -17.32 -0.50 14.05
N GLU A 374 -17.62 -1.78 14.23
CA GLU A 374 -18.37 -2.56 13.24
C GLU A 374 -19.81 -2.03 13.05
N GLU A 375 -20.50 -1.65 14.13
CA GLU A 375 -21.81 -1.00 14.06
C GLU A 375 -21.72 0.34 13.32
N TYR A 376 -20.68 1.10 13.58
CA TYR A 376 -20.46 2.39 12.91
C TYR A 376 -20.17 2.23 11.42
N ASN A 377 -19.41 1.20 11.05
CA ASN A 377 -19.08 0.85 9.66
C ASN A 377 -20.32 0.61 8.78
N ILE A 378 -21.44 0.17 9.35
CA ILE A 378 -22.69 -0.07 8.59
C ILE A 378 -23.18 1.19 7.87
N LYS A 379 -22.84 2.38 8.37
CA LYS A 379 -23.23 3.68 7.80
C LYS A 379 -22.48 4.05 6.53
N PHE A 380 -21.40 3.34 6.23
CA PHE A 380 -20.47 3.62 5.13
C PHE A 380 -20.51 2.54 4.07
N PRO A 381 -19.98 2.82 2.86
CA PRO A 381 -19.81 1.79 1.84
C PRO A 381 -19.08 0.56 2.40
N GLN A 382 -19.61 -0.62 2.12
CA GLN A 382 -19.00 -1.87 2.55
C GLN A 382 -17.82 -2.18 1.63
N LEU A 383 -16.61 -2.03 2.16
CA LEU A 383 -15.37 -2.32 1.44
C LEU A 383 -14.85 -3.70 1.85
N GLN A 384 -14.25 -4.41 0.92
CA GLN A 384 -13.68 -5.73 1.20
C GLN A 384 -12.52 -5.62 2.20
N LYS A 385 -12.55 -6.47 3.24
CA LYS A 385 -11.44 -6.60 4.19
C LYS A 385 -10.37 -7.50 3.57
N LEU A 386 -9.18 -6.94 3.34
CA LEU A 386 -8.07 -7.61 2.65
C LEU A 386 -6.81 -7.60 3.52
N ARG A 387 -6.16 -8.75 3.62
CA ARG A 387 -4.89 -8.89 4.33
C ARG A 387 -3.73 -8.53 3.41
N PHE A 388 -2.85 -7.63 3.88
CA PHE A 388 -1.61 -7.23 3.22
C PHE A 388 -0.40 -7.49 4.13
N PRO A 389 0.82 -7.63 3.58
CA PRO A 389 2.03 -7.71 4.39
C PRO A 389 2.18 -6.52 5.34
N GLY A 390 2.66 -6.77 6.55
CA GLY A 390 2.94 -5.73 7.54
C GLY A 390 1.75 -5.21 8.34
N GLN A 391 0.53 -5.73 8.11
CA GLN A 391 -0.62 -5.42 8.96
C GLN A 391 -0.51 -6.11 10.32
N TRP A 392 -1.04 -5.44 11.34
CA TRP A 392 -1.17 -6.00 12.70
C TRP A 392 -2.30 -7.04 12.75
N ASP A 393 -2.20 -7.97 13.70
CA ASP A 393 -3.22 -9.00 13.97
C ASP A 393 -4.41 -8.44 14.76
#